data_7c1a506c2233fb22b5969f34c62cba04
#
_entry.id   7c1a506c2233fb22b5969f34c62cba04
#
_cell.length_a   1.000
_cell.length_b   1.000
_cell.length_c   1.000
_cell.angle_alpha   90.00
_cell.angle_beta   90.00
_cell.angle_gamma   90.00
#
_symmetry.space_group_name_H-M   'P 1'
#
loop_
_entity.id
_entity.type
_entity.pdbx_description
1 polymer ?
#
loop_
_entity_poly.entity_id
_entity_poly.type
_entity_poly.pdbx_seq_one_letter_code
_entity_poly.pdbx_strand_id
1 'polypeptide(L)'
;NRVCGIELVCIDPHQEKVEVSYTLPISEKANPQAGDVIGTITYNRTDIDPTLNWIYFNVKTCKSNTAAGITSVQSVYRMNIGTGEFEHYLDLPGIDMMYGFSVSPQGEVYLCDCLDYSAQRGYIRNYKKDGSIRNFRVGIYPSQVYFP
;
A
#
# COMPACT_ATOMS: atom_id res chain seq x y z
N ASN A 1 26.26 9.61 -2.35
CA ASN A 1 25.15 8.67 -2.52
C ASN A 1 23.87 9.36 -2.09
N ARG A 2 23.12 9.96 -3.03
CA ARG A 2 21.76 10.42 -2.77
C ARG A 2 20.88 9.19 -2.59
N VAL A 3 20.36 8.97 -1.41
CA VAL A 3 19.21 8.11 -1.21
C VAL A 3 18.06 8.87 -1.86
N CYS A 4 17.58 8.45 -3.02
CA CYS A 4 16.36 8.99 -3.58
C CYS A 4 15.22 8.52 -2.68
N GLY A 5 14.63 9.45 -1.92
CA GLY A 5 13.37 9.20 -1.24
C GLY A 5 12.27 8.88 -2.26
N ILE A 6 11.25 8.17 -1.83
CA ILE A 6 10.05 7.96 -2.65
C ILE A 6 9.28 9.28 -2.66
N GLU A 7 9.01 9.81 -3.83
CA GLU A 7 8.26 11.05 -3.99
C GLU A 7 6.86 10.76 -4.57
N LEU A 8 5.87 11.43 -3.99
CA LEU A 8 4.55 11.56 -4.57
C LEU A 8 4.45 12.95 -5.21
N VAL A 9 4.12 13.00 -6.48
CA VAL A 9 4.07 14.24 -7.25
C VAL A 9 2.66 14.48 -7.75
N CYS A 10 2.10 15.65 -7.46
CA CYS A 10 0.86 16.13 -8.05
C CYS A 10 1.19 16.98 -9.29
N ILE A 11 0.57 16.66 -10.41
CA ILE A 11 0.77 17.35 -11.68
C ILE A 11 -0.56 17.98 -12.12
N ASP A 12 -0.55 19.27 -12.43
CA ASP A 12 -1.63 19.90 -13.18
C ASP A 12 -1.52 19.50 -14.66
N PRO A 13 -2.45 18.70 -15.19
CA PRO A 13 -2.38 18.25 -16.58
C PRO A 13 -2.68 19.35 -17.60
N HIS A 14 -3.29 20.46 -17.19
CA HIS A 14 -3.60 21.59 -18.09
C HIS A 14 -2.41 22.53 -18.23
N GLN A 15 -1.63 22.70 -17.16
CA GLN A 15 -0.45 23.56 -17.17
C GLN A 15 0.84 22.78 -17.39
N GLU A 16 0.78 21.45 -17.38
CA GLU A 16 1.94 20.55 -17.49
C GLU A 16 3.02 20.85 -16.44
N LYS A 17 2.58 21.20 -15.23
CA LYS A 17 3.44 21.59 -14.12
C LYS A 17 3.26 20.71 -12.92
N VAL A 18 4.35 20.51 -12.17
CA VAL A 18 4.30 19.97 -10.83
C VAL A 18 3.75 21.05 -9.90
N GLU A 19 2.62 20.77 -9.27
CA GLU A 19 2.00 21.67 -8.29
C GLU A 19 2.60 21.45 -6.92
N VAL A 20 2.72 20.21 -6.51
CA VAL A 20 3.27 19.85 -5.20
C VAL A 20 4.01 18.51 -5.28
N SER A 21 5.06 18.37 -4.49
CA SER A 21 5.80 17.12 -4.31
C SER A 21 5.94 16.85 -2.82
N TYR A 22 5.65 15.61 -2.43
CA TYR A 22 5.82 15.10 -1.07
C TYR A 22 6.86 14.00 -1.06
N THR A 23 7.90 14.15 -0.26
CA THR A 23 8.84 13.06 0.02
C THR A 23 8.23 12.20 1.11
N LEU A 24 7.94 10.92 0.79
CA LEU A 24 7.41 9.99 1.76
C LEU A 24 8.51 9.53 2.73
N PRO A 25 8.21 9.39 4.04
CA PRO A 25 9.16 8.92 5.04
C PRO A 25 9.33 7.39 4.96
N ILE A 26 9.65 6.90 3.76
CA ILE A 26 9.88 5.49 3.48
C ILE A 26 11.30 5.34 2.93
N SER A 27 12.09 4.52 3.59
CA SER A 27 13.48 4.25 3.21
C SER A 27 13.66 2.80 2.76
N GLU A 28 14.24 2.61 1.60
CA GLU A 28 14.61 1.28 1.09
C GLU A 28 15.98 0.80 1.60
N LYS A 29 16.74 1.61 2.33
CA LYS A 29 18.16 1.37 2.63
C LYS A 29 18.52 1.41 4.10
N ALA A 30 19.72 0.88 4.39
CA ALA A 30 20.25 0.58 5.71
C ALA A 30 20.50 1.78 6.67
N ASN A 31 20.28 3.02 6.25
CA ASN A 31 20.44 4.20 7.09
C ASN A 31 19.22 5.12 7.00
N PRO A 32 18.05 4.70 7.51
CA PRO A 32 16.86 5.56 7.54
C PRO A 32 17.07 6.72 8.52
N GLN A 33 16.39 7.84 8.24
CA GLN A 33 16.29 8.94 9.20
C GLN A 33 15.34 8.54 10.36
N ALA A 34 15.45 9.26 11.47
CA ALA A 34 14.53 9.03 12.58
C ALA A 34 13.08 9.29 12.14
N GLY A 35 12.23 8.31 12.30
CA GLY A 35 10.82 8.34 11.88
C GLY A 35 10.54 7.72 10.51
N ASP A 36 11.55 7.37 9.73
CA ASP A 36 11.35 6.69 8.45
C ASP A 36 10.83 5.26 8.65
N VAL A 37 9.92 4.89 7.77
CA VAL A 37 9.48 3.51 7.62
C VAL A 37 10.46 2.78 6.69
N ILE A 38 11.04 1.68 7.17
CA ILE A 38 11.92 0.84 6.34
C ILE A 38 11.06 -0.09 5.51
N GLY A 39 11.05 0.10 4.21
CA GLY A 39 10.26 -0.74 3.33
C GLY A 39 10.25 -0.28 1.89
N THR A 40 9.48 -0.98 1.08
CA THR A 40 9.28 -0.69 -0.34
C THR A 40 7.80 -0.51 -0.64
N ILE A 41 7.48 0.45 -1.51
CA ILE A 41 6.16 0.53 -2.14
C ILE A 41 6.20 -0.34 -3.40
N THR A 42 5.29 -1.30 -3.46
CA THR A 42 5.16 -2.14 -4.66
C THR A 42 4.33 -1.40 -5.71
N TYR A 43 4.77 -1.40 -6.96
CA TYR A 43 3.99 -0.88 -8.09
C TYR A 43 2.56 -1.41 -8.09
N ASN A 44 1.62 -0.56 -8.47
CA ASN A 44 0.17 -0.86 -8.53
C ASN A 44 -0.46 -1.24 -7.17
N ARG A 45 0.13 -0.80 -6.08
CA ARG A 45 -0.38 -1.02 -4.71
C ARG A 45 -0.65 0.30 -4.01
N THR A 46 -1.14 1.25 -4.78
CA THR A 46 -1.64 2.54 -4.32
C THR A 46 -3.07 2.73 -4.78
N ASP A 47 -3.87 3.38 -3.99
CA ASP A 47 -5.21 3.80 -4.34
C ASP A 47 -5.54 5.12 -3.64
N ILE A 48 -6.51 5.84 -4.17
CA ILE A 48 -7.00 7.10 -3.60
C ILE A 48 -8.43 6.89 -3.14
N ASP A 49 -8.77 7.40 -1.98
CA ASP A 49 -10.15 7.30 -1.52
C ASP A 49 -11.09 8.19 -2.38
N PRO A 50 -12.37 7.85 -2.49
CA PRO A 50 -13.32 8.62 -3.30
C PRO A 50 -13.52 10.06 -2.86
N THR A 51 -13.14 10.42 -1.64
CA THR A 51 -13.17 11.81 -1.16
C THR A 51 -11.97 12.63 -1.65
N LEU A 52 -10.99 11.98 -2.29
CA LEU A 52 -9.75 12.55 -2.79
C LEU A 52 -8.89 13.23 -1.72
N ASN A 53 -9.08 12.85 -0.45
CA ASN A 53 -8.31 13.42 0.66
C ASN A 53 -7.11 12.56 1.04
N TRP A 54 -7.19 11.26 0.81
CA TRP A 54 -6.17 10.33 1.22
C TRP A 54 -5.72 9.43 0.07
N ILE A 55 -4.41 9.29 -0.08
CA ILE A 55 -3.81 8.27 -0.92
C ILE A 55 -3.24 7.16 -0.03
N TYR A 56 -3.50 5.93 -0.40
CA TYR A 56 -3.14 4.73 0.34
C TYR A 56 -2.04 3.98 -0.37
N PHE A 57 -1.10 3.44 0.40
CA PHE A 57 0.07 2.72 -0.12
C PHE A 57 0.20 1.38 0.59
N ASN A 58 0.43 0.32 -0.17
CA ASN A 58 0.95 -0.90 0.43
C ASN A 58 2.46 -0.77 0.58
N VAL A 59 2.95 -0.92 1.81
CA VAL A 59 4.36 -0.90 2.14
C VAL A 59 4.75 -2.28 2.69
N LYS A 60 5.71 -2.91 2.04
CA LYS A 60 6.35 -4.12 2.54
C LYS A 60 7.54 -3.72 3.40
N THR A 61 7.40 -3.85 4.71
CA THR A 61 8.49 -3.56 5.64
C THR A 61 9.29 -4.81 5.94
N CYS A 62 10.62 -4.70 6.04
CA CYS A 62 11.49 -5.76 6.52
C CYS A 62 11.69 -5.57 8.02
N LYS A 63 11.15 -6.47 8.82
CA LYS A 63 11.55 -6.54 10.25
C LYS A 63 12.87 -7.26 10.38
N SER A 64 13.72 -6.71 11.24
CA SER A 64 15.14 -7.00 11.41
C SER A 64 15.52 -8.49 11.42
N ASN A 65 16.69 -8.70 10.91
CA ASN A 65 17.54 -9.85 10.91
C ASN A 65 17.69 -10.46 12.32
N THR A 66 16.83 -11.38 12.68
CA THR A 66 17.06 -12.30 13.79
C THR A 66 17.58 -13.62 13.21
N ALA A 67 18.19 -14.47 14.01
CA ALA A 67 18.67 -15.81 13.61
C ALA A 67 17.60 -16.70 12.95
N ALA A 68 16.35 -16.27 12.93
CA ALA A 68 15.20 -16.92 12.31
C ALA A 68 14.90 -16.45 10.85
N GLY A 69 15.70 -15.54 10.29
CA GLY A 69 15.49 -15.02 8.91
C GLY A 69 14.81 -13.67 8.84
N ILE A 70 14.69 -13.15 7.62
CA ILE A 70 14.04 -11.86 7.33
C ILE A 70 12.53 -12.08 7.32
N THR A 71 11.83 -11.57 8.31
CA THR A 71 10.36 -11.51 8.28
C THR A 71 9.93 -10.20 7.63
N SER A 72 9.17 -10.29 6.54
CA SER A 72 8.52 -9.13 5.94
C SER A 72 7.09 -9.01 6.45
N VAL A 73 6.69 -7.79 6.80
CA VAL A 73 5.31 -7.46 7.15
C VAL A 73 4.77 -6.54 6.07
N GLN A 74 3.58 -6.84 5.59
CA GLN A 74 2.86 -5.94 4.71
C GLN A 74 1.90 -5.09 5.53
N SER A 75 1.89 -3.79 5.27
CA SER A 75 1.03 -2.83 5.95
C SER A 75 0.51 -1.80 4.96
N VAL A 76 -0.62 -1.22 5.27
CA VAL A 76 -1.14 -0.05 4.55
C VAL A 76 -0.76 1.19 5.31
N TYR A 77 -0.15 2.12 4.61
CA TYR A 77 0.04 3.50 5.05
C TYR A 77 -0.83 4.41 4.19
N ARG A 78 -1.14 5.58 4.69
CA ARG A 78 -1.83 6.60 3.92
C ARG A 78 -1.24 7.97 4.15
N MET A 79 -1.42 8.84 3.17
CA MET A 79 -1.03 10.25 3.25
C MET A 79 -2.21 11.15 2.93
N ASN A 80 -2.40 12.17 3.73
CA ASN A 80 -3.36 13.22 3.42
C ASN A 80 -2.78 14.12 2.32
N ILE A 81 -3.52 14.25 1.21
CA ILE A 81 -3.07 14.98 0.02
C ILE A 81 -2.96 16.49 0.30
N GLY A 82 -3.82 17.04 1.15
CA GLY A 82 -3.82 18.45 1.47
C GLY A 82 -2.74 18.88 2.46
N THR A 83 -2.42 18.03 3.44
CA THR A 83 -1.49 18.35 4.54
C THR A 83 -0.13 17.68 4.40
N GLY A 84 -0.02 16.60 3.63
CA GLY A 84 1.16 15.75 3.55
C GLY A 84 1.34 14.86 4.78
N GLU A 85 0.38 14.80 5.69
CA GLU A 85 0.43 13.92 6.86
C GLU A 85 0.45 12.47 6.43
N PHE A 86 1.46 11.72 6.87
CA PHE A 86 1.69 10.32 6.55
C PHE A 86 1.57 9.46 7.80
N GLU A 87 0.72 8.43 7.77
CA GLU A 87 0.46 7.59 8.93
C GLU A 87 0.29 6.10 8.57
N HIS A 88 0.59 5.24 9.53
CA HIS A 88 0.23 3.83 9.47
C HIS A 88 -1.30 3.69 9.55
N TYR A 89 -1.89 2.88 8.67
CA TYR A 89 -3.32 2.68 8.60
C TYR A 89 -3.77 1.33 9.18
N LEU A 90 -3.23 0.23 8.66
CA LEU A 90 -3.48 -1.12 9.16
C LEU A 90 -2.43 -2.12 8.67
N ASP A 91 -2.32 -3.24 9.36
CA ASP A 91 -1.50 -4.37 8.95
C ASP A 91 -2.28 -5.35 8.06
N LEU A 92 -1.55 -6.07 7.21
CA LEU A 92 -2.07 -7.01 6.23
C LEU A 92 -1.60 -8.44 6.54
N PRO A 93 -2.07 -9.08 7.62
CA PRO A 93 -1.69 -10.45 7.92
C PRO A 93 -2.29 -11.44 6.91
N GLY A 94 -1.57 -12.51 6.64
CA GLY A 94 -2.09 -13.67 5.90
C GLY A 94 -2.31 -13.46 4.40
N ILE A 95 -1.64 -12.45 3.81
CA ILE A 95 -1.64 -12.30 2.35
C ILE A 95 -0.44 -13.02 1.75
N ASP A 96 -0.70 -13.88 0.77
CA ASP A 96 0.34 -14.65 0.09
C ASP A 96 0.92 -13.86 -1.08
N MET A 97 0.07 -13.48 -2.03
CA MET A 97 0.49 -12.73 -3.20
C MET A 97 -0.52 -11.65 -3.59
N MET A 98 -0.22 -10.43 -3.20
CA MET A 98 -1.03 -9.28 -3.57
C MET A 98 -0.91 -8.99 -5.06
N TYR A 99 -2.04 -9.07 -5.76
CA TYR A 99 -2.13 -8.76 -7.18
C TYR A 99 -2.89 -7.46 -7.46
N GLY A 100 -3.86 -7.10 -6.63
CA GLY A 100 -4.59 -5.84 -6.70
C GLY A 100 -4.84 -5.23 -5.32
N PHE A 101 -5.11 -3.92 -5.30
CA PHE A 101 -5.35 -3.13 -4.11
C PHE A 101 -6.44 -2.11 -4.41
N SER A 102 -7.44 -2.00 -3.56
CA SER A 102 -8.51 -1.01 -3.70
C SER A 102 -9.01 -0.54 -2.33
N VAL A 103 -9.46 0.70 -2.27
CA VAL A 103 -10.02 1.30 -1.04
C VAL A 103 -11.46 1.72 -1.30
N SER A 104 -12.38 1.26 -0.43
CA SER A 104 -13.80 1.60 -0.55
C SER A 104 -14.08 3.05 -0.11
N PRO A 105 -15.26 3.61 -0.46
CA PRO A 105 -15.71 4.90 0.03
C PRO A 105 -15.75 5.04 1.55
N GLN A 106 -15.82 3.94 2.27
CA GLN A 106 -15.80 3.88 3.74
C GLN A 106 -14.39 3.73 4.31
N GLY A 107 -13.35 3.70 3.46
CA GLY A 107 -11.97 3.49 3.87
C GLY A 107 -11.60 2.03 4.17
N GLU A 108 -12.44 1.06 3.81
CA GLU A 108 -12.08 -0.35 3.93
C GLU A 108 -11.10 -0.75 2.84
N VAL A 109 -10.09 -1.52 3.19
CA VAL A 109 -9.06 -2.00 2.25
C VAL A 109 -9.44 -3.35 1.68
N TYR A 110 -9.41 -3.45 0.37
CA TYR A 110 -9.67 -4.67 -0.38
C TYR A 110 -8.41 -5.09 -1.15
N LEU A 111 -7.98 -6.31 -0.92
CA LEU A 111 -6.82 -6.89 -1.58
C LEU A 111 -7.23 -8.05 -2.48
N CYS A 112 -6.67 -8.05 -3.67
CA CYS A 112 -6.76 -9.18 -4.58
C CYS A 112 -5.55 -10.09 -4.34
N ASP A 113 -5.78 -11.23 -3.69
CA ASP A 113 -4.76 -12.23 -3.39
C ASP A 113 -4.86 -13.37 -4.40
N CYS A 114 -3.87 -13.52 -5.25
CA CYS A 114 -3.83 -14.58 -6.24
C CYS A 114 -3.15 -15.87 -5.72
N LEU A 115 -2.75 -15.90 -4.44
CA LEU A 115 -2.10 -16.98 -3.72
C LEU A 115 -0.70 -17.32 -4.28
N ASP A 116 -0.66 -17.67 -5.53
CA ASP A 116 0.55 -17.88 -6.34
C ASP A 116 0.23 -17.54 -7.80
N TYR A 117 1.21 -17.62 -8.70
CA TYR A 117 0.99 -17.41 -10.13
C TYR A 117 0.53 -18.67 -10.87
N SER A 118 -0.11 -19.62 -10.17
CA SER A 118 -0.75 -20.76 -10.81
C SER A 118 -2.17 -20.44 -11.26
N ALA A 119 -2.77 -21.32 -12.07
CA ALA A 119 -4.12 -21.16 -12.58
C ALA A 119 -5.19 -21.52 -11.54
N GLN A 120 -4.97 -21.16 -10.27
CA GLN A 120 -5.95 -21.40 -9.20
C GLN A 120 -6.78 -20.15 -8.90
N ARG A 121 -7.93 -20.38 -8.28
CA ARG A 121 -8.83 -19.31 -7.88
C ARG A 121 -8.25 -18.56 -6.67
N GLY A 122 -8.20 -17.23 -6.78
CA GLY A 122 -7.76 -16.34 -5.72
C GLY A 122 -8.87 -15.92 -4.76
N TYR A 123 -8.53 -14.92 -3.95
CA TYR A 123 -9.44 -14.29 -2.99
C TYR A 123 -9.45 -12.77 -3.14
N ILE A 124 -10.60 -12.17 -2.85
CA ILE A 124 -10.67 -10.79 -2.40
C ILE A 124 -10.67 -10.83 -0.87
N ARG A 125 -9.72 -10.14 -0.25
CA ARG A 125 -9.62 -10.00 1.20
C ARG A 125 -9.97 -8.59 1.61
N ASN A 126 -11.03 -8.44 2.39
CA ASN A 126 -11.42 -7.14 2.94
C ASN A 126 -10.88 -7.01 4.36
N TYR A 127 -9.99 -6.05 4.55
CA TYR A 127 -9.39 -5.71 5.84
C TYR A 127 -10.08 -4.49 6.42
N LYS A 128 -10.60 -4.62 7.63
CA LYS A 128 -11.29 -3.56 8.35
C LYS A 128 -10.42 -2.96 9.45
N LYS A 129 -10.72 -1.74 9.84
CA LYS A 129 -10.00 -1.05 10.92
C LYS A 129 -10.10 -1.74 12.29
N ASP A 130 -11.17 -2.49 12.53
CA ASP A 130 -11.35 -3.28 13.75
C ASP A 130 -10.51 -4.56 13.80
N GLY A 131 -9.69 -4.79 12.77
CA GLY A 131 -8.84 -5.98 12.62
C GLY A 131 -9.57 -7.19 12.04
N SER A 132 -10.87 -7.10 11.75
CA SER A 132 -11.61 -8.19 11.12
C SER A 132 -11.25 -8.31 9.64
N ILE A 133 -11.20 -9.58 9.16
CA ILE A 133 -10.87 -9.90 7.77
C ILE A 133 -12.00 -10.74 7.20
N ARG A 134 -12.52 -10.34 6.03
CA ARG A 134 -13.47 -11.12 5.25
C ARG A 134 -12.81 -11.61 3.98
N ASN A 135 -13.01 -12.87 3.64
CA ASN A 135 -12.45 -13.48 2.45
C ASN A 135 -13.56 -13.89 1.50
N PHE A 136 -13.44 -13.49 0.24
CA PHE A 136 -14.36 -13.86 -0.82
C PHE A 136 -13.58 -14.65 -1.88
N ARG A 137 -13.97 -15.91 -2.11
CA ARG A 137 -13.36 -16.70 -3.16
C ARG A 137 -13.87 -16.23 -4.52
N VAL A 138 -12.95 -15.91 -5.43
CA VAL A 138 -13.25 -15.31 -6.73
C VAL A 138 -12.60 -16.09 -7.88
N GLY A 139 -12.52 -15.47 -9.04
CA GLY A 139 -11.86 -16.05 -10.22
C GLY A 139 -10.33 -16.12 -10.08
N ILE A 140 -9.69 -16.49 -11.18
CA ILE A 140 -8.24 -16.55 -11.31
C ILE A 140 -7.72 -15.12 -11.51
N TYR A 141 -6.61 -14.76 -10.83
CA TYR A 141 -5.96 -13.45 -10.90
C TYR A 141 -6.90 -12.26 -10.68
N PRO A 142 -7.59 -12.20 -9.53
CA PRO A 142 -8.35 -10.99 -9.21
C PRO A 142 -7.41 -9.79 -9.15
N SER A 143 -7.75 -8.71 -9.84
CA SER A 143 -6.84 -7.56 -10.01
C SER A 143 -7.37 -6.25 -9.45
N GLN A 144 -8.70 -6.11 -9.32
CA GLN A 144 -9.32 -4.88 -8.87
C GLN A 144 -10.68 -5.14 -8.27
N VAL A 145 -11.08 -4.26 -7.34
CA VAL A 145 -12.44 -4.19 -6.80
C VAL A 145 -13.02 -2.83 -7.21
N TYR A 146 -14.21 -2.87 -7.77
CA TYR A 146 -14.97 -1.69 -8.13
C TYR A 146 -16.10 -1.46 -7.12
N PHE A 147 -16.29 -0.22 -6.72
CA PHE A 147 -17.36 0.22 -5.82
C PHE A 147 -18.31 1.13 -6.60
N PRO A 148 -19.59 0.74 -6.74
CA PRO A 148 -20.58 1.54 -7.46
C PRO A 148 -20.97 2.82 -6.72
#